data_f440d7b2408a5b3181e09446ef9b00d6
#
_entry.id   f440d7b2408a5b3181e09446ef9b00d6
#
_cell.length_a   1.000
_cell.length_b   1.000
_cell.length_c   1.000
_cell.angle_alpha   90.00
_cell.angle_beta   90.00
_cell.angle_gamma   90.00
#
_symmetry.space_group_name_H-M   'P 1'
#
loop_
_entity.id
_entity.type
_entity.pdbx_description
1 polymer ?
#
loop_
_entity_poly.entity_id
_entity_poly.type
_entity_poly.pdbx_seq_one_letter_code
_entity_poly.pdbx_strand_id
1 'polypeptide(L)'
;MKNRTLLMIPGPIEFDPAVLSALGAPTASHLASNFIEAFGQALERTRLLFQHPDGQPFILAGTGTLGMDTAAANLVEPGDNALVVNTGYFGDRMGAILERYGAKVTHIKAAPGGQPPLAEVEDALKANRFKVMTITQVDTSTGVLADVKNLAALAQRYDVLVV
;
A
#
# COMPACT_ATOMS: atom_id res chain seq x y z
N MET A 1 15.93 -24.09 -28.01
CA MET A 1 15.46 -23.25 -26.90
C MET A 1 14.09 -23.79 -26.49
N LYS A 2 13.89 -24.20 -25.22
CA LYS A 2 12.55 -24.59 -24.76
C LYS A 2 11.67 -23.37 -24.83
N ASN A 3 10.51 -23.47 -25.50
CA ASN A 3 9.49 -22.42 -25.47
C ASN A 3 9.12 -22.13 -24.02
N ARG A 4 9.59 -20.99 -23.48
CA ARG A 4 9.23 -20.52 -22.17
C ARG A 4 7.95 -19.70 -22.30
N THR A 5 6.93 -20.05 -21.53
CA THR A 5 5.72 -19.24 -21.42
C THR A 5 6.06 -17.95 -20.65
N LEU A 6 5.78 -16.80 -21.26
CA LEU A 6 5.92 -15.50 -20.60
C LEU A 6 4.73 -15.28 -19.67
N LEU A 7 5.02 -14.98 -18.41
CA LEU A 7 3.98 -14.67 -17.42
C LEU A 7 3.57 -13.20 -17.54
N MET A 8 2.30 -12.97 -17.96
CA MET A 8 1.76 -11.62 -18.22
C MET A 8 0.58 -11.29 -17.31
N ILE A 9 0.71 -11.63 -16.01
CA ILE A 9 -0.27 -11.31 -14.97
C ILE A 9 0.32 -10.33 -13.96
N PRO A 10 -0.49 -9.53 -13.25
CA PRO A 10 0.01 -8.55 -12.28
C PRO A 10 0.65 -9.18 -11.03
N GLY A 11 0.39 -10.44 -10.77
CA GLY A 11 1.00 -11.20 -9.68
C GLY A 11 0.48 -12.63 -9.61
N PRO A 12 1.34 -13.61 -9.28
CA PRO A 12 2.79 -13.50 -9.07
C PRO A 12 3.54 -13.10 -10.35
N ILE A 13 4.63 -12.37 -10.19
CA ILE A 13 5.47 -11.87 -11.29
C ILE A 13 6.69 -12.76 -11.51
N GLU A 14 7.34 -12.63 -12.65
CA GLU A 14 8.68 -13.18 -12.86
C GLU A 14 9.72 -12.29 -12.19
N PHE A 15 10.65 -12.91 -11.47
CA PHE A 15 11.76 -12.21 -10.82
C PHE A 15 12.99 -12.17 -11.72
N ASP A 16 13.77 -11.10 -11.61
CA ASP A 16 15.09 -11.03 -12.19
C ASP A 16 15.98 -12.18 -11.67
N PRO A 17 16.82 -12.79 -12.52
CA PRO A 17 17.71 -13.87 -12.10
C PRO A 17 18.61 -13.54 -10.92
N ALA A 18 19.03 -12.28 -10.75
CA ALA A 18 19.84 -11.85 -9.60
C ALA A 18 19.03 -11.92 -8.29
N VAL A 19 17.73 -11.57 -8.33
CA VAL A 19 16.82 -11.71 -7.17
C VAL A 19 16.62 -13.17 -6.82
N LEU A 20 16.37 -14.04 -7.80
CA LEU A 20 16.24 -15.49 -7.56
C LEU A 20 17.51 -16.12 -6.99
N SER A 21 18.68 -15.67 -7.48
CA SER A 21 19.97 -16.12 -6.94
C SER A 21 20.16 -15.68 -5.49
N ALA A 22 19.77 -14.46 -5.14
CA ALA A 22 19.83 -13.97 -3.76
C ALA A 22 18.90 -14.74 -2.82
N LEU A 23 17.68 -15.07 -3.29
CA LEU A 23 16.73 -15.89 -2.53
C LEU A 23 17.23 -17.32 -2.29
N GLY A 24 18.08 -17.85 -3.18
CA GLY A 24 18.70 -19.18 -3.05
C GLY A 24 19.99 -19.19 -2.22
N ALA A 25 20.42 -18.07 -1.69
CA ALA A 25 21.65 -17.99 -0.88
C ALA A 25 21.51 -18.73 0.45
N PRO A 26 22.59 -19.31 1.00
CA PRO A 26 22.57 -19.92 2.32
C PRO A 26 22.09 -18.95 3.40
N THR A 27 21.31 -19.46 4.35
CA THR A 27 20.80 -18.67 5.47
C THR A 27 21.95 -18.17 6.35
N ALA A 28 22.00 -16.87 6.57
CA ALA A 28 22.94 -16.23 7.49
C ALA A 28 22.31 -16.12 8.89
N SER A 29 23.17 -16.03 9.92
CA SER A 29 22.70 -15.64 11.25
C SER A 29 22.22 -14.19 11.24
N HIS A 30 21.11 -13.91 11.91
CA HIS A 30 20.62 -12.55 12.10
C HIS A 30 21.57 -11.65 12.90
N LEU A 31 22.55 -12.22 13.60
CA LEU A 31 23.61 -11.51 14.33
C LEU A 31 24.92 -11.41 13.55
N ALA A 32 25.00 -12.00 12.36
CA ALA A 32 26.22 -11.91 11.54
C ALA A 32 26.41 -10.48 11.02
N SER A 33 27.64 -9.96 11.10
CA SER A 33 27.95 -8.58 10.71
C SER A 33 27.59 -8.27 9.25
N ASN A 34 27.87 -9.22 8.37
CA ASN A 34 27.50 -9.09 6.94
C ASN A 34 26.00 -9.03 6.70
N PHE A 35 25.18 -9.75 7.50
CA PHE A 35 23.75 -9.68 7.42
C PHE A 35 23.22 -8.32 7.95
N ILE A 36 23.74 -7.87 9.10
CA ILE A 36 23.37 -6.58 9.70
C ILE A 36 23.65 -5.45 8.74
N GLU A 37 24.82 -5.47 8.10
CA GLU A 37 25.21 -4.46 7.10
C GLU A 37 24.28 -4.49 5.88
N ALA A 38 24.05 -5.67 5.30
CA ALA A 38 23.16 -5.83 4.14
C ALA A 38 21.72 -5.39 4.45
N PHE A 39 21.20 -5.73 5.63
CA PHE A 39 19.86 -5.32 6.06
C PHE A 39 19.79 -3.80 6.30
N GLY A 40 20.82 -3.21 6.90
CA GLY A 40 20.95 -1.76 7.05
C GLY A 40 20.91 -1.04 5.70
N GLN A 41 21.68 -1.53 4.72
CA GLN A 41 21.65 -0.99 3.36
C GLN A 41 20.25 -1.13 2.71
N ALA A 42 19.54 -2.23 2.96
CA ALA A 42 18.18 -2.41 2.45
C ALA A 42 17.21 -1.38 3.04
N LEU A 43 17.32 -1.07 4.33
CA LEU A 43 16.52 -0.02 4.97
C LEU A 43 16.79 1.36 4.36
N GLU A 44 18.08 1.72 4.15
CA GLU A 44 18.44 3.00 3.51
C GLU A 44 17.89 3.10 2.07
N ARG A 45 18.02 2.03 1.28
CA ARG A 45 17.44 1.98 -0.07
C ARG A 45 15.92 2.10 -0.06
N THR A 46 15.26 1.55 0.95
CA THR A 46 13.81 1.68 1.13
C THR A 46 13.42 3.14 1.40
N ARG A 47 14.17 3.87 2.24
CA ARG A 47 13.96 5.32 2.44
C ARG A 47 14.05 6.11 1.15
N LEU A 48 15.08 5.82 0.34
CA LEU A 48 15.26 6.46 -0.97
C LEU A 48 14.10 6.16 -1.92
N LEU A 49 13.63 4.90 -1.95
CA LEU A 49 12.51 4.49 -2.78
C LEU A 49 11.23 5.25 -2.43
N PHE A 50 10.94 5.40 -1.14
CA PHE A 50 9.78 6.15 -0.64
C PHE A 50 9.99 7.67 -0.60
N GLN A 51 11.17 8.16 -0.98
CA GLN A 51 11.52 9.59 -0.97
C GLN A 51 11.27 10.26 0.40
N HIS A 52 11.47 9.51 1.47
CA HIS A 52 11.25 9.95 2.84
C HIS A 52 12.49 9.72 3.71
N PRO A 53 13.46 10.65 3.70
CA PRO A 53 14.75 10.46 4.35
C PRO A 53 14.65 10.28 5.88
N ASP A 54 13.65 10.89 6.50
CA ASP A 54 13.44 10.84 7.96
C ASP A 54 12.50 9.69 8.39
N GLY A 55 11.94 8.95 7.42
CA GLY A 55 11.02 7.85 7.69
C GLY A 55 11.72 6.63 8.28
N GLN A 56 11.04 5.90 9.15
CA GLN A 56 11.49 4.60 9.63
C GLN A 56 10.89 3.49 8.76
N PRO A 57 11.64 2.86 7.85
CA PRO A 57 11.16 1.75 7.06
C PRO A 57 11.10 0.46 7.87
N PHE A 58 10.11 -0.36 7.55
CA PHE A 58 9.98 -1.73 8.07
C PHE A 58 9.91 -2.69 6.89
N ILE A 59 10.77 -3.70 6.89
CA ILE A 59 10.77 -4.77 5.89
C ILE A 59 10.19 -6.02 6.57
N LEU A 60 8.98 -6.39 6.17
CA LEU A 60 8.26 -7.53 6.72
C LEU A 60 8.20 -8.66 5.70
N ALA A 61 8.48 -9.88 6.14
CA ALA A 61 8.26 -11.06 5.32
C ALA A 61 6.76 -11.41 5.32
N GLY A 62 6.12 -11.24 4.16
CA GLY A 62 4.69 -11.50 4.05
C GLY A 62 4.11 -11.09 2.70
N THR A 63 2.80 -11.19 2.61
CA THR A 63 2.03 -10.76 1.43
C THR A 63 1.70 -9.28 1.48
N GLY A 64 1.31 -8.67 0.34
CA GLY A 64 0.78 -7.30 0.32
C GLY A 64 -0.44 -7.13 1.25
N THR A 65 -1.24 -8.17 1.43
CA THR A 65 -2.36 -8.15 2.38
C THR A 65 -1.89 -7.99 3.82
N LEU A 66 -0.74 -8.59 4.20
CA LEU A 66 -0.15 -8.36 5.52
C LEU A 66 0.22 -6.87 5.69
N GLY A 67 0.73 -6.22 4.64
CA GLY A 67 0.99 -4.78 4.66
C GLY A 67 -0.27 -3.95 4.91
N MET A 68 -1.37 -4.27 4.23
CA MET A 68 -2.68 -3.62 4.43
C MET A 68 -3.19 -3.83 5.85
N ASP A 69 -3.12 -5.06 6.35
CA ASP A 69 -3.54 -5.43 7.70
C ASP A 69 -2.67 -4.73 8.77
N THR A 70 -1.35 -4.67 8.55
CA THR A 70 -0.41 -3.94 9.42
C THR A 70 -0.74 -2.45 9.47
N ALA A 71 -1.04 -1.82 8.33
CA ALA A 71 -1.43 -0.42 8.28
C ALA A 71 -2.72 -0.17 9.08
N ALA A 72 -3.76 -0.97 8.86
CA ALA A 72 -5.01 -0.85 9.59
C ALA A 72 -4.81 -1.04 11.10
N ALA A 73 -4.11 -2.10 11.52
CA ALA A 73 -3.85 -2.41 12.92
C ALA A 73 -3.13 -1.29 13.70
N ASN A 74 -2.33 -0.48 13.00
CA ASN A 74 -1.53 0.57 13.62
C ASN A 74 -2.14 1.97 13.48
N LEU A 75 -3.06 2.19 12.55
CA LEU A 75 -3.55 3.52 12.22
C LEU A 75 -4.99 3.78 12.64
N VAL A 76 -5.80 2.74 12.90
CA VAL A 76 -7.19 2.93 13.31
C VAL A 76 -7.47 2.24 14.63
N GLU A 77 -8.42 2.82 15.36
CA GLU A 77 -9.03 2.29 16.57
C GLU A 77 -10.54 2.12 16.38
N PRO A 78 -11.21 1.28 17.20
CA PRO A 78 -12.65 1.12 17.12
C PRO A 78 -13.40 2.45 17.22
N GLY A 79 -14.20 2.75 16.21
CA GLY A 79 -14.99 3.98 16.11
C GLY A 79 -14.37 5.08 15.27
N ASP A 80 -13.12 4.99 14.88
CA ASP A 80 -12.48 5.93 13.96
C ASP A 80 -13.15 5.92 12.59
N ASN A 81 -13.26 7.09 11.95
CA ASN A 81 -13.74 7.17 10.58
C ASN A 81 -12.56 6.98 9.60
N ALA A 82 -12.75 6.14 8.61
CA ALA A 82 -11.80 5.90 7.52
C ALA A 82 -12.45 6.15 6.17
N LEU A 83 -11.74 6.81 5.26
CA LEU A 83 -12.18 7.07 3.89
C LEU A 83 -11.41 6.16 2.94
N VAL A 84 -12.12 5.47 2.06
CA VAL A 84 -11.51 4.63 1.02
C VAL A 84 -11.82 5.22 -0.35
N VAL A 85 -10.79 5.70 -1.03
CA VAL A 85 -10.86 6.05 -2.46
C VAL A 85 -10.79 4.73 -3.24
N ASN A 86 -11.95 4.27 -3.68
CA ASN A 86 -12.11 2.91 -4.16
C ASN A 86 -12.13 2.84 -5.68
N THR A 87 -11.11 2.23 -6.26
CA THR A 87 -10.95 2.04 -7.70
C THR A 87 -11.08 0.58 -8.14
N GLY A 88 -11.36 -0.35 -7.18
CA GLY A 88 -11.52 -1.77 -7.48
C GLY A 88 -11.46 -2.68 -6.26
N TYR A 89 -11.12 -3.94 -6.50
CA TYR A 89 -11.11 -5.01 -5.50
C TYR A 89 -10.24 -4.70 -4.27
N PHE A 90 -9.06 -4.10 -4.48
CA PHE A 90 -8.16 -3.82 -3.35
C PHE A 90 -8.66 -2.64 -2.51
N GLY A 91 -9.41 -1.71 -3.10
CA GLY A 91 -10.17 -0.73 -2.35
C GLY A 91 -11.24 -1.36 -1.46
N ASP A 92 -12.05 -2.29 -2.00
CA ASP A 92 -13.04 -3.04 -1.21
C ASP A 92 -12.36 -3.85 -0.08
N ARG A 93 -11.24 -4.50 -0.40
CA ARG A 93 -10.48 -5.29 0.58
C ARG A 93 -9.92 -4.43 1.71
N MET A 94 -9.37 -3.26 1.39
CA MET A 94 -8.87 -2.34 2.42
C MET A 94 -9.99 -1.86 3.34
N GLY A 95 -11.15 -1.53 2.79
CA GLY A 95 -12.33 -1.20 3.58
C GLY A 95 -12.71 -2.31 4.55
N ALA A 96 -12.81 -3.55 4.07
CA ALA A 96 -13.14 -4.71 4.91
C ALA A 96 -12.09 -4.95 6.03
N ILE A 97 -10.82 -4.70 5.75
CA ILE A 97 -9.76 -4.79 6.77
C ILE A 97 -9.95 -3.69 7.84
N LEU A 98 -10.16 -2.44 7.43
CA LEU A 98 -10.40 -1.33 8.35
C LEU A 98 -11.62 -1.57 9.25
N GLU A 99 -12.73 -2.07 8.67
CA GLU A 99 -13.95 -2.45 9.43
C GLU A 99 -13.64 -3.54 10.47
N ARG A 100 -12.80 -4.51 10.13
CA ARG A 100 -12.39 -5.57 11.05
C ARG A 100 -11.65 -5.02 12.29
N TYR A 101 -10.92 -3.91 12.15
CA TYR A 101 -10.31 -3.18 13.26
C TYR A 101 -11.25 -2.17 13.92
N GLY A 102 -12.52 -2.17 13.55
CA GLY A 102 -13.57 -1.38 14.17
C GLY A 102 -13.72 0.03 13.62
N ALA A 103 -13.08 0.36 12.51
CA ALA A 103 -13.27 1.65 11.85
C ALA A 103 -14.65 1.73 11.18
N LYS A 104 -15.19 2.94 11.12
CA LYS A 104 -16.37 3.29 10.31
C LYS A 104 -15.92 3.72 8.94
N VAL A 105 -16.11 2.84 7.95
CA VAL A 105 -15.59 3.03 6.61
C VAL A 105 -16.59 3.74 5.71
N THR A 106 -16.14 4.80 5.05
CA THR A 106 -16.83 5.45 3.95
C THR A 106 -16.10 5.14 2.66
N HIS A 107 -16.81 4.56 1.69
CA HIS A 107 -16.26 4.33 0.35
C HIS A 107 -16.72 5.42 -0.62
N ILE A 108 -15.78 5.98 -1.36
CA ILE A 108 -16.09 6.74 -2.58
C ILE A 108 -15.65 5.87 -3.75
N LYS A 109 -16.64 5.35 -4.49
CA LYS A 109 -16.43 4.38 -5.56
C LYS A 109 -16.59 5.03 -6.93
N ALA A 110 -15.71 4.65 -7.85
CA ALA A 110 -15.92 4.91 -9.28
C ALA A 110 -16.53 3.70 -9.99
N ALA A 111 -17.03 3.94 -11.19
CA ALA A 111 -17.33 2.84 -12.11
C ALA A 111 -16.02 2.08 -12.45
N PRO A 112 -16.10 0.76 -12.77
CA PRO A 112 -14.93 -0.02 -13.13
C PRO A 112 -14.10 0.66 -14.23
N GLY A 113 -12.79 0.79 -13.99
CA GLY A 113 -11.87 1.49 -14.89
C GLY A 113 -11.78 3.00 -14.68
N GLY A 114 -12.55 3.57 -13.75
CA GLY A 114 -12.52 4.99 -13.38
C GLY A 114 -11.93 5.26 -12.00
N GLN A 115 -11.68 6.52 -11.73
CA GLN A 115 -11.31 7.05 -10.41
C GLN A 115 -12.39 8.02 -9.94
N PRO A 116 -12.74 8.03 -8.64
CA PRO A 116 -13.65 9.04 -8.10
C PRO A 116 -13.14 10.46 -8.37
N PRO A 117 -14.03 11.40 -8.76
CA PRO A 117 -13.65 12.80 -8.92
C PRO A 117 -13.12 13.39 -7.61
N LEU A 118 -12.09 14.24 -7.70
CA LEU A 118 -11.53 14.94 -6.52
C LEU A 118 -12.61 15.72 -5.74
N ALA A 119 -13.60 16.28 -6.43
CA ALA A 119 -14.68 17.01 -5.80
C ALA A 119 -15.53 16.13 -4.85
N GLU A 120 -15.83 14.89 -5.24
CA GLU A 120 -16.58 13.96 -4.38
C GLU A 120 -15.77 13.58 -3.14
N VAL A 121 -14.45 13.39 -3.31
CA VAL A 121 -13.54 13.11 -2.19
C VAL A 121 -13.50 14.33 -1.26
N GLU A 122 -13.39 15.54 -1.81
CA GLU A 122 -13.39 16.76 -1.02
C GLU A 122 -14.71 16.98 -0.27
N ASP A 123 -15.82 16.70 -0.90
CA ASP A 123 -17.14 16.84 -0.25
C ASP A 123 -17.31 15.86 0.92
N ALA A 124 -16.79 14.65 0.78
CA ALA A 124 -16.76 13.71 1.91
C ALA A 124 -15.86 14.20 3.06
N LEU A 125 -14.68 14.74 2.73
CA LEU A 125 -13.74 15.29 3.71
C LEU A 125 -14.31 16.54 4.43
N LYS A 126 -15.14 17.33 3.75
CA LYS A 126 -15.87 18.47 4.37
C LYS A 126 -16.99 17.98 5.30
N ALA A 127 -17.70 16.92 4.90
CA ALA A 127 -18.86 16.45 5.61
C ALA A 127 -18.52 15.70 6.92
N ASN A 128 -17.33 15.08 6.98
CA ASN A 128 -16.93 14.25 8.11
C ASN A 128 -15.44 14.42 8.44
N ARG A 129 -15.08 14.21 9.71
CA ARG A 129 -13.68 14.07 10.11
C ARG A 129 -13.26 12.61 9.92
N PHE A 130 -12.21 12.40 9.14
CA PHE A 130 -11.58 11.10 8.96
C PHE A 130 -10.21 11.09 9.63
N LYS A 131 -9.81 9.96 10.18
CA LYS A 131 -8.45 9.74 10.71
C LYS A 131 -7.51 9.32 9.61
N VAL A 132 -7.98 8.50 8.68
CA VAL A 132 -7.18 7.93 7.59
C VAL A 132 -7.97 7.93 6.28
N MET A 133 -7.26 8.18 5.19
CA MET A 133 -7.74 7.97 3.82
C MET A 133 -6.82 6.97 3.12
N THR A 134 -7.40 5.97 2.49
CA THR A 134 -6.63 4.95 1.77
C THR A 134 -6.83 5.07 0.26
N ILE A 135 -5.75 4.87 -0.49
CA ILE A 135 -5.71 4.99 -1.94
C ILE A 135 -4.94 3.80 -2.50
N THR A 136 -5.57 2.98 -3.33
CA THR A 136 -4.84 1.96 -4.09
C THR A 136 -4.22 2.61 -5.32
N GLN A 137 -2.89 2.74 -5.37
CA GLN A 137 -2.23 3.49 -6.43
C GLN A 137 -2.46 2.87 -7.81
N VAL A 138 -2.32 1.54 -7.92
CA VAL A 138 -2.81 0.78 -9.07
C VAL A 138 -3.63 -0.39 -8.55
N ASP A 139 -4.94 -0.32 -8.72
CA ASP A 139 -5.77 -1.47 -8.41
C ASP A 139 -5.63 -2.52 -9.53
N THR A 140 -5.03 -3.65 -9.19
CA THR A 140 -4.75 -4.73 -10.14
C THR A 140 -6.00 -5.32 -10.78
N SER A 141 -7.16 -5.19 -10.14
CA SER A 141 -8.43 -5.72 -10.67
C SER A 141 -8.98 -4.87 -11.81
N THR A 142 -8.63 -3.59 -11.87
CA THR A 142 -9.17 -2.62 -12.84
C THR A 142 -8.09 -1.97 -13.69
N GLY A 143 -6.81 -2.02 -13.28
CA GLY A 143 -5.70 -1.34 -13.93
C GLY A 143 -5.69 0.17 -13.73
N VAL A 144 -6.53 0.71 -12.82
CA VAL A 144 -6.63 2.14 -12.57
C VAL A 144 -5.41 2.62 -11.80
N LEU A 145 -4.69 3.58 -12.37
CA LEU A 145 -3.66 4.37 -11.70
C LEU A 145 -4.32 5.57 -11.03
N ALA A 146 -4.42 5.53 -9.70
CA ALA A 146 -5.00 6.62 -8.93
C ALA A 146 -4.09 7.86 -8.91
N ASP A 147 -4.69 9.05 -8.92
CA ASP A 147 -3.97 10.32 -8.78
C ASP A 147 -3.60 10.59 -7.31
N VAL A 148 -2.66 9.79 -6.80
CA VAL A 148 -2.22 9.83 -5.40
C VAL A 148 -1.73 11.22 -5.02
N LYS A 149 -1.03 11.93 -5.91
CA LYS A 149 -0.47 13.25 -5.63
C LYS A 149 -1.55 14.26 -5.24
N ASN A 150 -2.59 14.38 -6.06
CA ASN A 150 -3.67 15.33 -5.80
C ASN A 150 -4.58 14.87 -4.66
N LEU A 151 -4.84 13.57 -4.55
CA LEU A 151 -5.61 12.99 -3.45
C LEU A 151 -4.91 13.19 -2.10
N ALA A 152 -3.60 12.95 -2.01
CA ALA A 152 -2.82 13.15 -0.79
C ALA A 152 -2.74 14.64 -0.41
N ALA A 153 -2.50 15.52 -1.38
CA ALA A 153 -2.51 16.96 -1.15
C ALA A 153 -3.90 17.46 -0.67
N LEU A 154 -4.97 16.86 -1.18
CA LEU A 154 -6.32 17.14 -0.71
C LEU A 154 -6.51 16.70 0.75
N ALA A 155 -6.18 15.45 1.09
CA ALA A 155 -6.31 14.89 2.44
C ALA A 155 -5.52 15.71 3.48
N GLN A 156 -4.31 16.16 3.11
CA GLN A 156 -3.47 16.97 3.98
C GLN A 156 -4.15 18.30 4.39
N ARG A 157 -4.96 18.90 3.53
CA ARG A 157 -5.71 20.13 3.88
C ARG A 157 -6.75 19.91 4.97
N TYR A 158 -7.15 18.67 5.19
CA TYR A 158 -8.13 18.24 6.20
C TYR A 158 -7.51 17.49 7.37
N ASP A 159 -6.16 17.49 7.48
CA ASP A 159 -5.41 16.80 8.54
C ASP A 159 -5.70 15.29 8.59
N VAL A 160 -5.81 14.65 7.43
CA VAL A 160 -6.10 13.23 7.27
C VAL A 160 -4.84 12.48 6.84
N LEU A 161 -4.48 11.41 7.57
CA LEU A 161 -3.39 10.52 7.20
C LEU A 161 -3.72 9.79 5.88
N VAL A 162 -2.72 9.61 5.03
CA VAL A 162 -2.88 8.88 3.75
C VAL A 162 -2.06 7.60 3.76
N VAL A 163 -2.69 6.51 3.30
CA VAL A 163 -2.11 5.17 3.14
C VAL A 163 -2.31 4.70 1.70
#